data_793b2ea60f5a0fd60d61e5dd54ab739b
#
_entry.id   793b2ea60f5a0fd60d61e5dd54ab739b
#
_cell.length_a   1.000
_cell.length_b   1.000
_cell.length_c   1.000
_cell.angle_alpha   90.00
_cell.angle_beta   90.00
_cell.angle_gamma   90.00
#
_symmetry.space_group_name_H-M   'P 1'
#
loop_
_entity.id
_entity.type
_entity.pdbx_description
1 polymer ?
#
loop_
_entity_poly.entity_id
_entity_poly.type
_entity_poly.pdbx_seq_one_letter_code
_entity_poly.pdbx_strand_id
1 'polypeptide(L)'
;MKYSASSPRSNSQTSRFDGLSLDDRNPDFIQFLLPIWEWLYRYYFRVQSDGWHHVPATGKMLVVGSHNGGIAAPDMFMFLYEWFRRYGTERLAYGLMHPTVWKVSPEIASMAVQCGALKAHPKMAIAALRKNAPVLIYPGGAQDVFRPHHLRDKIYFAGRKGFIKLALREEVPIVPIISTGAHDTLIVLADFYEQVKQLHEWGMPWLLGIDPVVFPVYLGLPWGLSFGPLPNLPLPVQIRTRVCEPIVFERYGSEAARDRDYVDACFDRVTAQMQGELDCLIGN
;
A
#
# COMPACT_ATOMS: atom_id res chain seq x y z
N MET A 1 57.21 -4.96 -22.59
CA MET A 1 55.79 -4.98 -23.04
C MET A 1 54.92 -5.39 -21.88
N LYS A 2 54.23 -4.45 -21.26
CA LYS A 2 53.28 -4.71 -20.18
C LYS A 2 51.85 -4.62 -20.78
N TYR A 3 51.16 -5.74 -20.85
CA TYR A 3 49.76 -5.77 -21.21
C TYR A 3 48.92 -5.35 -19.98
N SER A 4 48.28 -4.19 -20.09
CA SER A 4 47.25 -3.74 -19.15
C SER A 4 45.94 -4.40 -19.55
N ALA A 5 45.45 -5.31 -18.70
CA ALA A 5 44.13 -5.87 -18.83
C ALA A 5 43.09 -4.88 -18.25
N SER A 6 42.36 -4.23 -19.12
CA SER A 6 41.18 -3.46 -18.74
C SER A 6 40.04 -4.41 -18.35
N SER A 7 39.70 -4.42 -17.08
CA SER A 7 38.49 -5.10 -16.59
C SER A 7 37.23 -4.48 -17.24
N PRO A 8 36.27 -5.29 -17.71
CA PRO A 8 35.03 -4.76 -18.21
C PRO A 8 34.24 -4.14 -17.06
N ARG A 9 33.88 -2.85 -17.17
CA ARG A 9 32.90 -2.20 -16.33
C ARG A 9 31.60 -2.95 -16.53
N SER A 10 31.07 -3.57 -15.47
CA SER A 10 29.73 -4.14 -15.45
C SER A 10 28.75 -3.01 -15.69
N ASN A 11 28.18 -2.98 -16.88
CA ASN A 11 27.02 -2.18 -17.21
C ASN A 11 25.85 -2.73 -16.34
N SER A 12 25.57 -2.12 -15.20
CA SER A 12 24.32 -2.36 -14.51
C SER A 12 23.22 -1.80 -15.40
N GLN A 13 22.64 -2.65 -16.24
CA GLN A 13 21.35 -2.36 -16.85
C GLN A 13 20.38 -2.16 -15.69
N THR A 14 20.03 -0.90 -15.40
CA THR A 14 18.87 -0.57 -14.58
C THR A 14 17.69 -1.32 -15.20
N SER A 15 17.13 -2.27 -14.47
CA SER A 15 15.99 -3.04 -14.96
C SER A 15 14.85 -2.07 -15.23
N ARG A 16 14.34 -2.07 -16.45
CA ARG A 16 13.10 -1.36 -16.79
C ARG A 16 12.04 -1.76 -15.74
N PHE A 17 11.25 -0.79 -15.29
CA PHE A 17 10.23 -0.97 -14.24
C PHE A 17 10.77 -1.25 -12.83
N ASP A 18 11.82 -0.56 -12.45
CA ASP A 18 12.39 -0.65 -11.09
C ASP A 18 11.63 0.16 -10.03
N GLY A 19 10.59 0.89 -10.45
CA GLY A 19 9.77 1.75 -9.60
C GLY A 19 10.44 3.06 -9.18
N LEU A 20 11.48 3.48 -9.89
CA LEU A 20 12.19 4.74 -9.67
C LEU A 20 11.87 5.80 -10.72
N SER A 21 11.00 5.50 -11.70
CA SER A 21 10.54 6.42 -12.73
C SER A 21 9.03 6.63 -12.64
N LEU A 22 8.59 7.86 -12.76
CA LEU A 22 7.17 8.23 -12.88
C LEU A 22 6.63 7.97 -14.30
N ASP A 23 7.51 7.84 -15.28
CA ASP A 23 7.17 7.75 -16.70
C ASP A 23 6.97 6.28 -17.14
N ASP A 24 7.19 5.32 -16.22
CA ASP A 24 6.96 3.89 -16.48
C ASP A 24 5.46 3.50 -16.38
N ARG A 25 4.61 4.41 -15.88
CA ARG A 25 3.17 4.22 -15.84
C ARG A 25 2.60 4.20 -17.26
N ASN A 26 1.77 3.21 -17.55
CA ASN A 26 1.23 2.96 -18.89
C ASN A 26 -0.30 2.95 -18.88
N PRO A 27 -0.97 4.03 -19.36
CA PRO A 27 -2.44 4.09 -19.42
C PRO A 27 -3.08 2.96 -20.23
N ASP A 28 -2.47 2.55 -21.35
CA ASP A 28 -2.99 1.47 -22.19
C ASP A 28 -2.95 0.11 -21.46
N PHE A 29 -1.89 -0.13 -20.69
CA PHE A 29 -1.81 -1.33 -19.86
C PHE A 29 -2.87 -1.33 -18.76
N ILE A 30 -3.12 -0.20 -18.11
CA ILE A 30 -4.21 -0.06 -17.14
C ILE A 30 -5.55 -0.35 -17.83
N GLN A 31 -5.80 0.24 -18.99
CA GLN A 31 -7.02 0.02 -19.78
C GLN A 31 -7.23 -1.48 -20.10
N PHE A 32 -6.17 -2.18 -20.44
CA PHE A 32 -6.20 -3.62 -20.70
C PHE A 32 -6.63 -4.43 -19.46
N LEU A 33 -6.27 -3.99 -18.26
CA LEU A 33 -6.61 -4.67 -17.01
C LEU A 33 -8.04 -4.38 -16.51
N LEU A 34 -8.63 -3.24 -16.91
CA LEU A 34 -9.93 -2.80 -16.39
C LEU A 34 -11.05 -3.84 -16.51
N PRO A 35 -11.22 -4.62 -17.61
CA PRO A 35 -12.27 -5.62 -17.70
C PRO A 35 -12.15 -6.73 -16.64
N ILE A 36 -10.91 -7.15 -16.32
CA ILE A 36 -10.63 -8.17 -15.29
C ILE A 36 -10.97 -7.61 -13.92
N TRP A 37 -10.52 -6.38 -13.63
CA TRP A 37 -10.82 -5.70 -12.37
C TRP A 37 -12.30 -5.39 -12.22
N GLU A 38 -13.02 -5.07 -13.30
CA GLU A 38 -14.46 -4.89 -13.30
C GLU A 38 -15.21 -6.15 -12.88
N TRP A 39 -14.79 -7.30 -13.43
CA TRP A 39 -15.38 -8.58 -13.05
C TRP A 39 -15.16 -8.89 -11.57
N LEU A 40 -13.91 -8.69 -11.06
CA LEU A 40 -13.60 -8.85 -9.64
C LEU A 40 -14.41 -7.90 -8.78
N TYR A 41 -14.55 -6.64 -9.19
CA TYR A 41 -15.27 -5.61 -8.47
C TYR A 41 -16.77 -5.94 -8.38
N ARG A 42 -17.40 -6.27 -9.50
CA ARG A 42 -18.85 -6.47 -9.57
C ARG A 42 -19.33 -7.81 -9.06
N TYR A 43 -18.62 -8.87 -9.39
CA TYR A 43 -19.12 -10.24 -9.20
C TYR A 43 -18.37 -11.00 -8.13
N TYR A 44 -17.07 -10.85 -8.03
CA TYR A 44 -16.28 -11.61 -7.06
C TYR A 44 -16.34 -10.98 -5.68
N PHE A 45 -15.97 -9.72 -5.55
CA PHE A 45 -15.99 -8.99 -4.27
C PHE A 45 -17.28 -8.18 -4.05
N ARG A 46 -18.11 -8.01 -5.07
CA ARG A 46 -19.39 -7.28 -4.99
C ARG A 46 -19.22 -5.95 -4.26
N VAL A 47 -18.22 -5.19 -4.70
CA VAL A 47 -17.76 -3.98 -4.00
C VAL A 47 -18.84 -2.91 -3.97
N GLN A 48 -19.02 -2.32 -2.81
CA GLN A 48 -19.79 -1.11 -2.61
C GLN A 48 -18.86 0.01 -2.19
N SER A 49 -18.89 1.14 -2.88
CA SER A 49 -18.02 2.26 -2.55
C SER A 49 -18.77 3.58 -2.51
N ASP A 50 -18.48 4.38 -1.50
CA ASP A 50 -19.05 5.72 -1.29
C ASP A 50 -17.98 6.79 -0.98
N GLY A 51 -18.43 8.03 -0.74
CA GLY A 51 -17.57 9.13 -0.33
C GLY A 51 -16.69 9.73 -1.44
N TRP A 52 -16.82 9.31 -2.69
CA TRP A 52 -15.96 9.76 -3.79
C TRP A 52 -16.02 11.26 -4.09
N HIS A 53 -17.04 11.96 -3.62
CA HIS A 53 -17.15 13.43 -3.70
C HIS A 53 -16.12 14.14 -2.80
N HIS A 54 -15.52 13.44 -1.85
CA HIS A 54 -14.42 13.95 -1.03
C HIS A 54 -13.08 14.00 -1.76
N VAL A 55 -12.94 13.30 -2.90
CA VAL A 55 -11.71 13.35 -3.70
C VAL A 55 -11.62 14.72 -4.38
N PRO A 56 -10.61 15.55 -4.08
CA PRO A 56 -10.41 16.82 -4.77
C PRO A 56 -10.37 16.63 -6.30
N ALA A 57 -11.05 17.50 -7.04
CA ALA A 57 -11.12 17.39 -8.50
C ALA A 57 -9.74 17.46 -9.15
N THR A 58 -8.86 18.26 -8.58
CA THR A 58 -7.47 18.47 -9.04
C THR A 58 -6.55 18.62 -7.85
N GLY A 59 -5.26 18.50 -8.10
CA GLY A 59 -4.23 18.80 -7.09
C GLY A 59 -3.60 17.56 -6.47
N LYS A 60 -2.51 17.84 -5.76
CA LYS A 60 -1.73 16.86 -5.02
C LYS A 60 -2.43 16.51 -3.70
N MET A 61 -2.42 15.25 -3.33
CA MET A 61 -2.94 14.75 -2.06
C MET A 61 -2.26 13.43 -1.67
N LEU A 62 -2.27 13.11 -0.39
CA LEU A 62 -1.99 11.74 0.04
C LEU A 62 -3.31 11.00 0.24
N VAL A 63 -3.48 9.90 -0.45
CA VAL A 63 -4.56 8.94 -0.18
C VAL A 63 -4.00 7.88 0.77
N VAL A 64 -4.58 7.78 1.96
CA VAL A 64 -4.04 6.93 3.03
C VAL A 64 -5.05 5.87 3.42
N GLY A 65 -4.64 4.60 3.31
CA GLY A 65 -5.47 3.44 3.65
C GLY A 65 -4.87 2.57 4.75
N SER A 66 -5.72 1.78 5.42
CA SER A 66 -5.33 0.60 6.18
C SER A 66 -5.40 -0.61 5.28
N HIS A 67 -4.33 -1.42 5.25
CA HIS A 67 -4.13 -2.49 4.28
C HIS A 67 -4.76 -3.81 4.72
N ASN A 68 -5.35 -4.55 3.79
CA ASN A 68 -6.18 -5.72 4.11
C ASN A 68 -5.97 -6.87 3.11
N GLY A 69 -6.19 -8.13 3.58
CA GLY A 69 -6.35 -9.29 2.70
C GLY A 69 -5.06 -9.96 2.22
N GLY A 70 -3.96 -9.83 2.98
CA GLY A 70 -2.70 -10.48 2.64
C GLY A 70 -2.02 -9.87 1.40
N ILE A 71 -1.16 -10.64 0.75
CA ILE A 71 -0.41 -10.18 -0.44
C ILE A 71 -1.35 -9.84 -1.61
N ALA A 72 -2.52 -10.49 -1.69
CA ALA A 72 -3.51 -10.22 -2.74
C ALA A 72 -4.08 -8.80 -2.70
N ALA A 73 -4.07 -8.16 -1.52
CA ALA A 73 -4.43 -6.75 -1.32
C ALA A 73 -5.71 -6.30 -2.07
N PRO A 74 -6.84 -7.00 -1.93
CA PRO A 74 -8.04 -6.72 -2.73
C PRO A 74 -8.61 -5.32 -2.50
N ASP A 75 -8.45 -4.76 -1.31
CA ASP A 75 -8.82 -3.39 -0.97
C ASP A 75 -8.15 -2.37 -1.91
N MET A 76 -6.85 -2.52 -2.11
CA MET A 76 -6.06 -1.62 -2.97
C MET A 76 -6.48 -1.74 -4.44
N PHE A 77 -6.57 -2.97 -4.97
CA PHE A 77 -6.91 -3.16 -6.39
C PHE A 77 -8.35 -2.71 -6.71
N MET A 78 -9.29 -2.94 -5.79
CA MET A 78 -10.67 -2.50 -5.99
C MET A 78 -10.81 -0.99 -5.88
N PHE A 79 -10.04 -0.35 -4.99
CA PHE A 79 -9.93 1.11 -4.94
C PHE A 79 -9.33 1.68 -6.24
N LEU A 80 -8.24 1.11 -6.75
CA LEU A 80 -7.62 1.55 -8.00
C LEU A 80 -8.54 1.37 -9.21
N TYR A 81 -9.27 0.25 -9.29
CA TYR A 81 -10.27 0.06 -10.34
C TYR A 81 -11.31 1.18 -10.32
N GLU A 82 -11.90 1.46 -9.16
CA GLU A 82 -12.92 2.50 -9.05
C GLU A 82 -12.37 3.90 -9.32
N TRP A 83 -11.11 4.16 -8.94
CA TRP A 83 -10.40 5.38 -9.31
C TRP A 83 -10.32 5.55 -10.82
N PHE A 84 -9.82 4.55 -11.55
CA PHE A 84 -9.67 4.65 -13.00
C PHE A 84 -11.03 4.67 -13.72
N ARG A 85 -12.02 3.96 -13.22
CA ARG A 85 -13.38 4.02 -13.75
C ARG A 85 -14.00 5.41 -13.67
N ARG A 86 -13.75 6.14 -12.57
CA ARG A 86 -14.33 7.47 -12.33
C ARG A 86 -13.55 8.58 -13.02
N TYR A 87 -12.25 8.51 -13.00
CA TYR A 87 -11.38 9.62 -13.38
C TYR A 87 -10.60 9.37 -14.68
N GLY A 88 -10.73 8.17 -15.26
CA GLY A 88 -9.99 7.78 -16.46
C GLY A 88 -8.55 7.36 -16.15
N THR A 89 -7.95 6.66 -17.11
CA THR A 89 -6.57 6.17 -16.99
C THR A 89 -5.52 7.26 -17.21
N GLU A 90 -5.90 8.40 -17.76
CA GLU A 90 -5.00 9.54 -18.00
C GLU A 90 -4.76 10.37 -16.72
N ARG A 91 -5.70 10.38 -15.77
CA ARG A 91 -5.49 11.07 -14.51
C ARG A 91 -4.37 10.40 -13.73
N LEU A 92 -3.30 11.15 -13.51
CA LEU A 92 -2.14 10.64 -12.77
C LEU A 92 -2.56 10.23 -11.35
N ALA A 93 -2.11 9.05 -10.94
CA ALA A 93 -2.13 8.56 -9.56
C ALA A 93 -1.00 7.56 -9.42
N TYR A 94 -0.34 7.57 -8.27
CA TYR A 94 0.77 6.67 -7.97
C TYR A 94 0.56 6.00 -6.63
N GLY A 95 1.02 4.74 -6.49
CA GLY A 95 0.99 4.00 -5.22
C GLY A 95 2.40 3.67 -4.75
N LEU A 96 2.65 3.72 -3.44
CA LEU A 96 3.93 3.30 -2.89
C LEU A 96 3.93 1.79 -2.59
N MET A 97 4.85 1.04 -3.20
CA MET A 97 5.00 -0.40 -3.05
C MET A 97 6.31 -0.76 -2.35
N HIS A 98 6.26 -1.73 -1.45
CA HIS A 98 7.42 -2.14 -0.65
C HIS A 98 8.55 -2.70 -1.56
N PRO A 99 9.83 -2.31 -1.35
CA PRO A 99 10.94 -2.73 -2.21
C PRO A 99 11.15 -4.24 -2.32
N THR A 100 10.72 -5.01 -1.33
CA THR A 100 10.82 -6.48 -1.34
C THR A 100 10.06 -7.12 -2.50
N VAL A 101 8.98 -6.50 -3.00
CA VAL A 101 8.19 -7.04 -4.11
C VAL A 101 9.06 -7.23 -5.36
N TRP A 102 9.99 -6.29 -5.65
CA TRP A 102 10.94 -6.44 -6.77
C TRP A 102 11.93 -7.60 -6.61
N LYS A 103 12.19 -8.04 -5.37
CA LYS A 103 13.09 -9.18 -5.10
C LYS A 103 12.37 -10.51 -5.17
N VAL A 104 11.10 -10.55 -4.70
CA VAL A 104 10.32 -11.79 -4.55
C VAL A 104 9.51 -12.10 -5.81
N SER A 105 8.99 -11.09 -6.48
CA SER A 105 8.10 -11.25 -7.65
C SER A 105 8.32 -10.11 -8.64
N PRO A 106 9.43 -10.13 -9.41
CA PRO A 106 9.78 -9.05 -10.34
C PRO A 106 8.73 -8.86 -11.45
N GLU A 107 8.02 -9.91 -11.85
CA GLU A 107 6.93 -9.85 -12.84
C GLU A 107 5.73 -9.06 -12.29
N ILE A 108 5.32 -9.35 -11.06
CA ILE A 108 4.24 -8.59 -10.38
C ILE A 108 4.69 -7.14 -10.17
N ALA A 109 5.94 -6.92 -9.80
CA ALA A 109 6.50 -5.57 -9.67
C ALA A 109 6.43 -4.80 -10.99
N SER A 110 6.81 -5.43 -12.10
CA SER A 110 6.74 -4.83 -13.44
C SER A 110 5.30 -4.46 -13.85
N MET A 111 4.33 -5.33 -13.58
CA MET A 111 2.92 -5.03 -13.83
C MET A 111 2.42 -3.87 -12.96
N ALA A 112 2.77 -3.89 -11.67
CA ALA A 112 2.37 -2.85 -10.73
C ALA A 112 2.95 -1.48 -11.11
N VAL A 113 4.21 -1.42 -11.56
CA VAL A 113 4.85 -0.17 -12.03
C VAL A 113 4.12 0.40 -13.22
N GLN A 114 3.70 -0.43 -14.17
CA GLN A 114 2.88 0.02 -15.30
C GLN A 114 1.50 0.55 -14.87
N CYS A 115 0.99 0.10 -13.71
CA CYS A 115 -0.22 0.65 -13.08
C CYS A 115 0.04 1.90 -12.23
N GLY A 116 1.29 2.35 -12.11
CA GLY A 116 1.69 3.53 -11.34
C GLY A 116 2.28 3.22 -9.96
N ALA A 117 2.70 1.98 -9.70
CA ALA A 117 3.42 1.69 -8.46
C ALA A 117 4.85 2.25 -8.50
N LEU A 118 5.23 2.89 -7.41
CA LEU A 118 6.57 3.44 -7.18
C LEU A 118 7.21 2.72 -5.98
N LYS A 119 8.51 2.61 -5.99
CA LYS A 119 9.24 2.10 -4.83
C LYS A 119 8.96 2.98 -3.61
N ALA A 120 8.57 2.36 -2.49
CA ALA A 120 8.26 3.06 -1.24
C ALA A 120 9.52 3.76 -0.71
N HIS A 121 9.74 4.97 -1.19
CA HIS A 121 10.81 5.86 -0.79
C HIS A 121 10.32 7.31 -0.79
N PRO A 122 10.68 8.14 0.21
CA PRO A 122 10.20 9.53 0.29
C PRO A 122 10.45 10.35 -0.98
N LYS A 123 11.59 10.17 -1.64
CA LYS A 123 11.92 10.88 -2.89
C LYS A 123 10.91 10.61 -4.00
N MET A 124 10.42 9.37 -4.11
CA MET A 124 9.45 9.00 -5.15
C MET A 124 8.06 9.61 -4.87
N ALA A 125 7.63 9.56 -3.61
CA ALA A 125 6.39 10.22 -3.21
C ALA A 125 6.44 11.75 -3.46
N ILE A 126 7.54 12.39 -3.07
CA ILE A 126 7.76 13.82 -3.31
C ILE A 126 7.75 14.14 -4.82
N ALA A 127 8.42 13.33 -5.64
CA ALA A 127 8.45 13.52 -7.08
C ALA A 127 7.05 13.44 -7.71
N ALA A 128 6.22 12.47 -7.27
CA ALA A 128 4.84 12.34 -7.72
C ALA A 128 3.96 13.53 -7.28
N LEU A 129 4.05 13.93 -6.01
CA LEU A 129 3.32 15.09 -5.48
C LEU A 129 3.70 16.39 -6.22
N ARG A 130 4.98 16.58 -6.58
CA ARG A 130 5.45 17.73 -7.35
C ARG A 130 4.97 17.73 -8.81
N LYS A 131 4.63 16.55 -9.36
CA LYS A 131 3.89 16.43 -10.63
C LYS A 131 2.37 16.67 -10.45
N ASN A 132 1.95 17.17 -9.30
CA ASN A 132 0.54 17.42 -8.94
C ASN A 132 -0.33 16.15 -8.97
N ALA A 133 0.27 14.99 -8.71
CA ALA A 133 -0.40 13.70 -8.72
C ALA A 133 -0.75 13.24 -7.28
N PRO A 134 -1.92 12.61 -7.08
CA PRO A 134 -2.22 11.87 -5.86
C PRO A 134 -1.25 10.71 -5.62
N VAL A 135 -0.92 10.47 -4.34
CA VAL A 135 -0.07 9.34 -3.93
C VAL A 135 -0.81 8.48 -2.92
N LEU A 136 -1.07 7.22 -3.28
CA LEU A 136 -1.68 6.21 -2.43
C LEU A 136 -0.63 5.56 -1.53
N ILE A 137 -0.90 5.51 -0.23
CA ILE A 137 0.01 4.96 0.77
C ILE A 137 -0.77 4.08 1.75
N TYR A 138 -0.20 2.92 2.06
CA TYR A 138 -0.65 2.04 3.14
C TYR A 138 0.46 1.98 4.21
N PRO A 139 0.43 2.86 5.22
CA PRO A 139 1.56 3.02 6.15
C PRO A 139 1.85 1.78 6.98
N GLY A 140 0.82 1.02 7.34
CA GLY A 140 0.94 -0.21 8.14
C GLY A 140 1.69 -1.34 7.44
N GLY A 141 1.70 -1.36 6.10
CA GLY A 141 2.45 -2.33 5.29
C GLY A 141 2.14 -3.79 5.65
N ALA A 142 3.17 -4.63 5.69
CA ALA A 142 3.00 -6.07 5.96
C ALA A 142 2.34 -6.35 7.32
N GLN A 143 2.67 -5.59 8.36
CA GLN A 143 2.08 -5.76 9.70
C GLN A 143 0.59 -5.42 9.74
N ASP A 144 0.12 -4.53 8.88
CA ASP A 144 -1.30 -4.20 8.75
C ASP A 144 -2.02 -5.27 7.91
N VAL A 145 -1.49 -5.60 6.75
CA VAL A 145 -2.13 -6.54 5.80
C VAL A 145 -2.24 -7.97 6.35
N PHE A 146 -1.36 -8.36 7.28
CA PHE A 146 -1.36 -9.65 7.96
C PHE A 146 -1.72 -9.55 9.44
N ARG A 147 -2.36 -8.47 9.91
CA ARG A 147 -2.80 -8.41 11.30
C ARG A 147 -3.79 -9.54 11.61
N PRO A 148 -3.80 -10.08 12.83
CA PRO A 148 -4.73 -11.14 13.21
C PRO A 148 -6.18 -10.75 12.96
N HIS A 149 -7.01 -11.72 12.51
CA HIS A 149 -8.38 -11.51 12.09
C HIS A 149 -9.28 -10.86 13.16
N HIS A 150 -9.03 -11.09 14.44
CA HIS A 150 -9.76 -10.43 15.53
C HIS A 150 -9.50 -8.91 15.60
N LEU A 151 -8.46 -8.41 14.91
CA LEU A 151 -8.14 -7.00 14.78
C LEU A 151 -8.58 -6.43 13.41
N ARG A 152 -9.37 -7.16 12.61
CA ARG A 152 -9.77 -6.76 11.26
C ARG A 152 -10.43 -5.38 11.20
N ASP A 153 -11.13 -5.01 12.26
CA ASP A 153 -11.88 -3.76 12.39
C ASP A 153 -11.05 -2.65 13.09
N LYS A 154 -9.71 -2.76 13.05
CA LYS A 154 -8.80 -1.76 13.61
C LYS A 154 -7.94 -1.10 12.54
N ILE A 155 -7.82 0.22 12.61
CA ILE A 155 -6.83 0.96 11.84
C ILE A 155 -5.45 0.75 12.47
N TYR A 156 -4.52 0.19 11.70
CA TYR A 156 -3.20 -0.16 12.23
C TYR A 156 -2.07 0.30 11.32
N PHE A 157 -1.33 1.29 11.75
CA PHE A 157 -0.20 1.85 10.99
C PHE A 157 1.17 1.43 11.52
N ALA A 158 1.22 0.49 12.47
CA ALA A 158 2.47 0.00 13.09
C ALA A 158 3.36 1.14 13.63
N GLY A 159 2.75 2.22 14.13
CA GLY A 159 3.47 3.40 14.65
C GLY A 159 4.22 4.22 13.58
N ARG A 160 4.01 3.94 12.30
CA ARG A 160 4.73 4.63 11.21
C ARG A 160 4.14 6.00 10.92
N LYS A 161 4.85 7.06 11.30
CA LYS A 161 4.45 8.46 11.15
C LYS A 161 5.04 9.16 9.91
N GLY A 162 5.72 8.41 9.05
CA GLY A 162 6.40 8.96 7.86
C GLY A 162 5.46 9.65 6.87
N PHE A 163 4.23 9.16 6.73
CA PHE A 163 3.22 9.75 5.85
C PHE A 163 2.70 11.10 6.38
N ILE A 164 2.60 11.26 7.70
CA ILE A 164 2.27 12.56 8.32
C ILE A 164 3.36 13.58 8.00
N LYS A 165 4.64 13.22 8.23
CA LYS A 165 5.76 14.09 7.92
C LYS A 165 5.79 14.49 6.43
N LEU A 166 5.44 13.55 5.55
CA LEU A 166 5.34 13.81 4.11
C LEU A 166 4.20 14.79 3.79
N ALA A 167 3.00 14.59 4.36
CA ALA A 167 1.86 15.46 4.17
C ALA A 167 2.15 16.89 4.63
N LEU A 168 2.71 17.03 5.83
CA LEU A 168 3.07 18.32 6.39
C LEU A 168 4.13 19.03 5.55
N ARG A 169 5.20 18.32 5.15
CA ARG A 169 6.31 18.88 4.39
C ARG A 169 5.92 19.34 2.98
N GLU A 170 5.12 18.53 2.28
CA GLU A 170 4.71 18.82 0.89
C GLU A 170 3.40 19.62 0.83
N GLU A 171 2.87 20.02 1.98
CA GLU A 171 1.68 20.86 2.14
C GLU A 171 0.48 20.29 1.38
N VAL A 172 0.14 19.04 1.71
CA VAL A 172 -0.97 18.31 1.08
C VAL A 172 -1.97 17.78 2.10
N PRO A 173 -3.26 17.76 1.78
CA PRO A 173 -4.26 17.09 2.61
C PRO A 173 -4.05 15.58 2.59
N ILE A 174 -4.52 14.91 3.64
CA ILE A 174 -4.70 13.46 3.66
C ILE A 174 -6.15 13.15 3.33
N VAL A 175 -6.38 12.31 2.31
CA VAL A 175 -7.68 11.74 1.98
C VAL A 175 -7.69 10.31 2.50
N PRO A 176 -8.36 10.03 3.63
CA PRO A 176 -8.40 8.68 4.16
C PRO A 176 -9.29 7.77 3.32
N ILE A 177 -8.90 6.50 3.20
CA ILE A 177 -9.73 5.43 2.67
C ILE A 177 -9.81 4.28 3.67
N ILE A 178 -11.00 3.75 3.87
CA ILE A 178 -11.26 2.63 4.75
C ILE A 178 -12.01 1.54 4.01
N SER A 179 -11.83 0.28 4.43
CA SER A 179 -12.51 -0.87 3.85
C SER A 179 -12.94 -1.86 4.92
N THR A 180 -14.14 -2.41 4.79
CA THR A 180 -14.60 -3.58 5.55
C THR A 180 -14.73 -4.79 4.61
N GLY A 181 -14.65 -6.00 5.16
CA GLY A 181 -14.71 -7.25 4.39
C GLY A 181 -13.40 -7.61 3.69
N ALA A 182 -12.58 -6.64 3.30
CA ALA A 182 -11.33 -6.93 2.61
C ALA A 182 -10.35 -7.76 3.45
N HIS A 183 -10.38 -7.64 4.77
CA HIS A 183 -9.56 -8.46 5.67
C HIS A 183 -10.10 -9.89 5.83
N ASP A 184 -11.39 -10.11 5.58
CA ASP A 184 -12.03 -11.42 5.64
C ASP A 184 -11.71 -12.28 4.40
N THR A 185 -11.03 -11.71 3.40
CA THR A 185 -10.54 -12.47 2.22
C THR A 185 -9.37 -13.39 2.55
N LEU A 186 -8.74 -13.21 3.73
CA LEU A 186 -7.70 -14.07 4.28
C LEU A 186 -7.84 -14.12 5.82
N ILE A 187 -8.02 -15.31 6.39
CA ILE A 187 -8.25 -15.46 7.82
C ILE A 187 -6.90 -15.63 8.53
N VAL A 188 -6.32 -14.54 8.99
CA VAL A 188 -5.06 -14.55 9.76
C VAL A 188 -5.34 -14.91 11.20
N LEU A 189 -4.78 -16.03 11.67
CA LEU A 189 -5.00 -16.55 13.03
C LEU A 189 -4.08 -15.87 14.04
N ALA A 190 -2.80 -15.72 13.70
CA ALA A 190 -1.77 -15.11 14.54
C ALA A 190 -0.58 -14.66 13.71
N ASP A 191 0.28 -13.84 14.29
CA ASP A 191 1.61 -13.51 13.76
C ASP A 191 2.67 -13.96 14.76
N PHE A 192 3.61 -14.80 14.32
CA PHE A 192 4.71 -15.35 15.10
C PHE A 192 6.06 -14.70 14.75
N TYR A 193 6.06 -13.52 14.19
CA TYR A 193 7.29 -12.85 13.76
C TYR A 193 8.31 -12.68 14.90
N GLU A 194 7.88 -12.27 16.08
CA GLU A 194 8.79 -12.04 17.21
C GLU A 194 9.48 -13.35 17.64
N GLN A 195 8.75 -14.48 17.63
CA GLN A 195 9.32 -15.79 17.96
C GLN A 195 10.33 -16.26 16.91
N VAL A 196 10.00 -16.10 15.64
CA VAL A 196 10.90 -16.46 14.53
C VAL A 196 12.13 -15.55 14.51
N LYS A 197 11.96 -14.25 14.80
CA LYS A 197 13.06 -13.31 14.96
C LYS A 197 14.00 -13.70 16.10
N GLN A 198 13.45 -14.12 17.24
CA GLN A 198 14.25 -14.60 18.36
C GLN A 198 15.06 -15.86 17.99
N LEU A 199 14.47 -16.80 17.23
CA LEU A 199 15.19 -17.95 16.70
C LEU A 199 16.33 -17.52 15.76
N HIS A 200 16.10 -16.51 14.94
CA HIS A 200 17.12 -15.93 14.08
C HIS A 200 18.27 -15.33 14.91
N GLU A 201 17.97 -14.58 15.95
CA GLU A 201 18.97 -14.04 16.88
C GLU A 201 19.80 -15.13 17.59
N TRP A 202 19.24 -16.33 17.75
CA TRP A 202 19.96 -17.52 18.26
C TRP A 202 20.74 -18.29 17.20
N GLY A 203 20.77 -17.79 15.95
CA GLY A 203 21.58 -18.31 14.85
C GLY A 203 20.83 -19.09 13.76
N MET A 204 19.50 -19.17 13.81
CA MET A 204 18.71 -19.74 12.72
C MET A 204 18.70 -18.77 11.53
N PRO A 205 19.11 -19.15 10.32
CA PRO A 205 19.06 -18.25 9.18
C PRO A 205 17.63 -17.93 8.77
N TRP A 206 17.40 -16.70 8.26
CA TRP A 206 16.15 -16.37 7.59
C TRP A 206 15.93 -17.28 6.38
N LEU A 207 14.70 -17.71 6.16
CA LEU A 207 14.32 -18.42 4.94
C LEU A 207 14.62 -17.53 3.72
N LEU A 208 15.37 -18.08 2.74
CA LEU A 208 15.85 -17.34 1.57
C LEU A 208 16.78 -16.14 1.90
N GLY A 209 17.28 -16.05 3.13
CA GLY A 209 18.14 -14.93 3.55
C GLY A 209 17.42 -13.57 3.63
N ILE A 210 16.10 -13.55 3.68
CA ILE A 210 15.29 -12.34 3.70
C ILE A 210 14.45 -12.30 4.98
N ASP A 211 14.58 -11.20 5.73
CA ASP A 211 13.68 -10.91 6.85
C ASP A 211 12.24 -10.73 6.32
N PRO A 212 11.28 -11.60 6.75
CA PRO A 212 9.90 -11.54 6.25
C PRO A 212 9.08 -10.38 6.85
N VAL A 213 9.58 -9.70 7.89
CA VAL A 213 8.92 -8.59 8.61
C VAL A 213 7.63 -9.00 9.36
N VAL A 214 7.00 -10.08 8.92
CA VAL A 214 5.82 -10.74 9.53
C VAL A 214 5.94 -12.24 9.34
N PHE A 215 5.35 -13.03 10.25
CA PHE A 215 5.27 -14.49 10.11
C PHE A 215 3.85 -14.96 10.46
N PRO A 216 2.86 -14.65 9.58
CA PRO A 216 1.47 -14.98 9.85
C PRO A 216 1.23 -16.49 9.79
N VAL A 217 0.30 -16.94 10.61
CA VAL A 217 -0.39 -18.23 10.46
C VAL A 217 -1.81 -17.94 10.04
N TYR A 218 -2.24 -18.49 8.92
CA TYR A 218 -3.53 -18.14 8.33
C TYR A 218 -4.20 -19.32 7.62
N LEU A 219 -5.52 -19.21 7.45
CA LEU A 219 -6.33 -20.03 6.57
C LEU A 219 -6.64 -19.26 5.29
N GLY A 220 -6.27 -19.82 4.16
CA GLY A 220 -6.49 -19.17 2.86
C GLY A 220 -6.28 -20.08 1.66
N LEU A 221 -6.82 -19.70 0.54
CA LEU A 221 -6.63 -20.41 -0.72
C LEU A 221 -5.28 -20.04 -1.35
N PRO A 222 -4.63 -20.95 -2.08
CA PRO A 222 -5.02 -22.36 -2.30
C PRO A 222 -4.47 -23.31 -1.21
N TRP A 223 -3.72 -22.80 -0.24
CA TRP A 223 -2.84 -23.60 0.64
C TRP A 223 -3.56 -24.22 1.86
N GLY A 224 -4.75 -23.73 2.24
CA GLY A 224 -5.38 -24.10 3.50
C GLY A 224 -4.70 -23.42 4.70
N LEU A 225 -4.32 -24.21 5.72
CA LEU A 225 -3.52 -23.69 6.83
C LEU A 225 -2.08 -23.47 6.39
N SER A 226 -1.61 -22.23 6.50
CA SER A 226 -0.32 -21.81 5.97
C SER A 226 0.46 -20.94 6.94
N PHE A 227 1.78 -20.85 6.72
CA PHE A 227 2.74 -20.15 7.56
C PHE A 227 3.58 -19.22 6.69
N GLY A 228 3.84 -18.01 7.21
CA GLY A 228 4.62 -17.00 6.53
C GLY A 228 3.83 -16.24 5.46
N PRO A 229 4.40 -15.16 4.91
CA PRO A 229 3.72 -14.29 3.93
C PRO A 229 3.75 -14.91 2.52
N LEU A 230 2.97 -15.97 2.30
CA LEU A 230 2.83 -16.61 0.99
C LEU A 230 1.76 -15.93 0.14
N PRO A 231 1.86 -15.99 -1.20
CA PRO A 231 0.80 -15.56 -2.08
C PRO A 231 -0.50 -16.31 -1.80
N ASN A 232 -1.60 -15.57 -1.72
CA ASN A 232 -2.93 -16.12 -1.45
C ASN A 232 -3.92 -15.72 -2.55
N LEU A 233 -4.91 -16.58 -2.77
CA LEU A 233 -6.10 -16.24 -3.53
C LEU A 233 -7.14 -15.71 -2.54
N PRO A 234 -7.62 -14.47 -2.70
CA PRO A 234 -8.57 -13.90 -1.77
C PRO A 234 -9.91 -14.63 -1.82
N LEU A 235 -10.55 -14.82 -0.68
CA LEU A 235 -11.91 -15.38 -0.62
C LEU A 235 -12.93 -14.38 -1.22
N PRO A 236 -14.04 -14.85 -1.84
CA PRO A 236 -15.04 -14.00 -2.49
C PRO A 236 -15.99 -13.34 -1.48
N VAL A 237 -15.46 -12.50 -0.65
CA VAL A 237 -16.18 -11.75 0.38
C VAL A 237 -16.62 -10.40 -0.17
N GLN A 238 -17.78 -9.89 0.28
CA GLN A 238 -18.19 -8.54 -0.07
C GLN A 238 -17.25 -7.51 0.56
N ILE A 239 -16.78 -6.56 -0.24
CA ILE A 239 -15.95 -5.44 0.22
C ILE A 239 -16.76 -4.15 0.18
N ARG A 240 -16.71 -3.39 1.28
CA ARG A 240 -17.26 -2.03 1.32
C ARG A 240 -16.10 -1.07 1.52
N THR A 241 -16.00 -0.05 0.68
CA THR A 241 -14.92 0.95 0.71
C THR A 241 -15.51 2.35 0.81
N ARG A 242 -14.96 3.18 1.70
CA ARG A 242 -15.33 4.59 1.82
C ARG A 242 -14.13 5.48 1.65
N VAL A 243 -14.29 6.51 0.83
CA VAL A 243 -13.39 7.66 0.79
C VAL A 243 -13.90 8.67 1.82
N CYS A 244 -13.08 8.95 2.82
CA CYS A 244 -13.47 9.84 3.91
C CYS A 244 -13.16 11.30 3.59
N GLU A 245 -13.69 12.21 4.41
CA GLU A 245 -13.44 13.64 4.30
C GLU A 245 -11.93 13.94 4.42
N PRO A 246 -11.39 14.84 3.57
CA PRO A 246 -9.98 15.21 3.61
C PRO A 246 -9.59 15.83 4.94
N ILE A 247 -8.46 15.39 5.48
CA ILE A 247 -7.87 15.95 6.69
C ILE A 247 -6.87 17.02 6.29
N VAL A 248 -7.16 18.25 6.66
CA VAL A 248 -6.28 19.40 6.52
C VAL A 248 -5.68 19.72 7.88
N PHE A 249 -4.38 20.02 7.91
CA PHE A 249 -3.67 20.37 9.13
C PHE A 249 -3.58 21.89 9.31
N GLU A 250 -3.46 22.33 10.55
CA GLU A 250 -3.38 23.74 10.89
C GLU A 250 -2.03 24.36 10.53
N ARG A 251 -0.95 23.57 10.62
CA ARG A 251 0.42 23.99 10.29
C ARG A 251 1.02 23.04 9.27
N TYR A 252 1.75 23.60 8.33
CA TYR A 252 2.48 22.90 7.29
C TYR A 252 3.93 23.38 7.20
N GLY A 253 4.69 22.77 6.33
CA GLY A 253 6.08 23.10 6.05
C GLY A 253 7.09 22.24 6.82
N SER A 254 8.36 22.54 6.59
CA SER A 254 9.47 21.75 7.14
C SER A 254 9.57 21.82 8.67
N GLU A 255 9.15 22.89 9.29
CA GLU A 255 9.15 23.07 10.76
C GLU A 255 8.08 22.18 11.38
N ALA A 256 6.84 22.22 10.88
CA ALA A 256 5.75 21.36 11.32
C ALA A 256 6.11 19.87 11.18
N ALA A 257 6.76 19.49 10.08
CA ALA A 257 7.19 18.12 9.84
C ALA A 257 8.34 17.63 10.75
N ARG A 258 9.07 18.53 11.41
CA ARG A 258 10.14 18.22 12.37
C ARG A 258 9.68 18.28 13.84
N ASP A 259 8.58 18.96 14.10
CA ASP A 259 7.97 19.05 15.42
C ASP A 259 7.35 17.68 15.78
N ARG A 260 7.99 16.97 16.71
CA ARG A 260 7.61 15.58 17.06
C ARG A 260 6.21 15.55 17.68
N ASP A 261 5.93 16.46 18.60
CA ASP A 261 4.67 16.47 19.32
C ASP A 261 3.52 16.82 18.38
N TYR A 262 3.75 17.73 17.43
CA TYR A 262 2.77 18.05 16.41
C TYR A 262 2.54 16.89 15.41
N VAL A 263 3.59 16.22 14.98
CA VAL A 263 3.48 15.02 14.13
C VAL A 263 2.70 13.93 14.85
N ASP A 264 2.91 13.75 16.16
CA ASP A 264 2.22 12.75 16.96
C ASP A 264 0.74 13.12 17.11
N ALA A 265 0.41 14.35 17.40
CA ALA A 265 -0.98 14.84 17.45
C ALA A 265 -1.69 14.69 16.10
N CYS A 266 -1.01 15.01 14.99
CA CYS A 266 -1.56 14.79 13.63
C CYS A 266 -1.80 13.30 13.34
N PHE A 267 -0.87 12.43 13.75
CA PHE A 267 -1.01 10.98 13.58
C PHE A 267 -2.21 10.43 14.35
N ASP A 268 -2.36 10.83 15.61
CA ASP A 268 -3.47 10.41 16.47
C ASP A 268 -4.81 10.90 15.90
N ARG A 269 -4.87 12.16 15.42
CA ARG A 269 -6.05 12.71 14.76
C ARG A 269 -6.45 11.90 13.52
N VAL A 270 -5.49 11.59 12.63
CA VAL A 270 -5.76 10.79 11.42
C VAL A 270 -6.24 9.40 11.79
N THR A 271 -5.57 8.73 12.73
CA THR A 271 -5.93 7.38 13.15
C THR A 271 -7.31 7.35 13.80
N ALA A 272 -7.61 8.31 14.67
CA ALA A 272 -8.91 8.41 15.35
C ALA A 272 -10.05 8.68 14.36
N GLN A 273 -9.86 9.60 13.41
CA GLN A 273 -10.86 9.89 12.39
C GLN A 273 -11.12 8.66 11.50
N MET A 274 -10.06 7.98 11.04
CA MET A 274 -10.20 6.77 10.24
C MET A 274 -10.88 5.63 11.02
N GLN A 275 -10.57 5.47 12.31
CA GLN A 275 -11.23 4.47 13.14
C GLN A 275 -12.71 4.79 13.31
N GLY A 276 -13.07 6.04 13.59
CA GLY A 276 -14.47 6.46 13.72
C GLY A 276 -15.27 6.23 12.44
N GLU A 277 -14.71 6.54 11.27
CA GLU A 277 -15.33 6.26 9.98
C GLU A 277 -15.48 4.75 9.71
N LEU A 278 -14.48 3.95 10.10
CA LEU A 278 -14.54 2.49 9.99
C LEU A 278 -15.63 1.91 10.89
N ASP A 279 -15.72 2.36 12.13
CA ASP A 279 -16.75 1.93 13.08
C ASP A 279 -18.15 2.28 12.54
N CYS A 280 -18.34 3.47 11.96
CA CYS A 280 -19.58 3.85 11.29
C CYS A 280 -19.88 2.97 10.06
N LEU A 281 -18.87 2.61 9.27
CA LEU A 281 -19.05 1.77 8.08
C LEU A 281 -19.46 0.33 8.46
N ILE A 282 -18.99 -0.18 9.59
CA ILE A 282 -19.33 -1.51 10.12
C ILE A 282 -20.74 -1.53 10.70
N GLY A 283 -21.16 -0.47 11.39
CA GLY A 283 -22.48 -0.37 12.04
C GLY A 283 -23.67 -0.22 11.08
N ASN A 284 -23.40 0.09 9.81
CA ASN A 284 -24.37 0.22 8.72
C ASN A 284 -24.38 -1.02 7.81
#